data_71977bcaf68b22ed4e5f52d2f9e9d7f0
#
_entry.id   71977bcaf68b22ed4e5f52d2f9e9d7f0
#
_cell.length_a   1.000
_cell.length_b   1.000
_cell.length_c   1.000
_cell.angle_alpha   90.00
_cell.angle_beta   90.00
_cell.angle_gamma   90.00
#
_symmetry.space_group_name_H-M   'P 1'
#
loop_
_entity.id
_entity.type
_entity.pdbx_description
1 polymer ?
#
loop_
_entity_poly.entity_id
_entity_poly.type
_entity_poly.pdbx_seq_one_letter_code
_entity_poly.pdbx_strand_id
1 'polypeptide(L)'
;VETYVYIWGAMTRTVVKECAAKRVFIRPLFLILLVAWTTPASGQSLRGSSKSLDLQNRVAEEHDFTYIDTPERVGYFASQGWLVRVSPNRDFQMHAVSFPFARPEVALFIERLSRQYMAACGEQLVITSLTRPTERQPRNASDRSVHPTGMAVDLRYSGNRNCRLWLERVLEDLEQTRVLEATRERYPPHYHIAIFPNQYAGYVEILQRRTASRSEEISYTVRSGDSLWTIARRHQTTVDELRQANGLHGSTI
;
A
#
# COMPACT_ATOMS: atom_id res chain seq x y z
N VAL A 1 -15.72 6.53 -41.11
CA VAL A 1 -15.44 6.96 -39.73
C VAL A 1 -15.43 5.69 -38.90
N GLU A 2 -14.23 5.29 -38.44
CA GLU A 2 -14.13 4.13 -37.55
C GLU A 2 -14.55 4.56 -36.14
N THR A 3 -15.56 3.91 -35.58
CA THR A 3 -16.01 4.15 -34.21
C THR A 3 -15.35 3.11 -33.28
N TYR A 4 -14.64 3.56 -32.26
CA TYR A 4 -14.01 2.71 -31.25
C TYR A 4 -14.83 2.75 -29.94
N VAL A 5 -15.00 1.60 -29.31
CA VAL A 5 -15.62 1.47 -27.99
C VAL A 5 -14.59 0.94 -27.01
N TYR A 6 -14.41 1.64 -25.89
CA TYR A 6 -13.49 1.24 -24.82
C TYR A 6 -14.19 0.34 -23.80
N ILE A 7 -13.53 -0.73 -23.41
CA ILE A 7 -14.09 -1.76 -22.53
C ILE A 7 -13.22 -1.90 -21.29
N TRP A 8 -13.80 -1.67 -20.12
CA TRP A 8 -13.13 -1.90 -18.84
C TRP A 8 -13.23 -3.38 -18.46
N GLY A 9 -12.10 -4.04 -18.30
CA GLY A 9 -12.05 -5.48 -17.98
C GLY A 9 -12.58 -5.79 -16.58
N ALA A 10 -13.66 -6.55 -16.52
CA ALA A 10 -14.14 -7.14 -15.28
C ALA A 10 -13.32 -8.38 -14.87
N MET A 11 -13.19 -8.64 -13.59
CA MET A 11 -12.49 -9.79 -13.01
C MET A 11 -12.95 -11.11 -13.66
N THR A 12 -12.06 -11.81 -14.36
CA THR A 12 -12.30 -13.18 -14.80
C THR A 12 -12.17 -14.13 -13.62
N ARG A 13 -13.31 -14.53 -13.03
CA ARG A 13 -13.40 -15.82 -12.34
C ARG A 13 -13.49 -16.91 -13.42
N THR A 14 -12.41 -17.64 -13.62
CA THR A 14 -12.43 -18.86 -14.44
C THR A 14 -13.24 -19.92 -13.71
N VAL A 15 -14.52 -20.05 -14.09
CA VAL A 15 -15.34 -21.22 -13.74
C VAL A 15 -15.14 -22.24 -14.85
N VAL A 16 -14.34 -23.25 -14.60
CA VAL A 16 -14.24 -24.43 -15.46
C VAL A 16 -15.53 -25.22 -15.28
N LYS A 17 -16.44 -25.16 -16.27
CA LYS A 17 -17.55 -26.11 -16.35
C LYS A 17 -17.04 -27.38 -17.02
N GLU A 18 -16.80 -28.39 -16.24
CA GLU A 18 -16.64 -29.77 -16.75
C GLU A 18 -17.98 -30.29 -17.26
N CYS A 19 -17.94 -30.76 -18.48
CA CYS A 19 -19.06 -31.46 -19.13
C CYS A 19 -19.18 -32.89 -18.50
N ALA A 20 -20.34 -33.19 -17.94
CA ALA A 20 -20.63 -34.48 -17.29
C ALA A 20 -20.70 -35.63 -18.27
N ALA A 21 -19.77 -36.58 -18.18
CA ALA A 21 -19.93 -37.94 -18.66
C ALA A 21 -20.29 -38.82 -17.46
N LYS A 22 -21.49 -39.40 -17.49
CA LYS A 22 -21.97 -40.36 -16.48
C LYS A 22 -21.12 -41.63 -16.49
N ARG A 23 -20.33 -41.85 -15.46
CA ARG A 23 -19.84 -43.19 -15.06
C ARG A 23 -20.17 -43.40 -13.60
N VAL A 24 -21.00 -44.43 -13.35
CA VAL A 24 -21.30 -44.92 -12.01
C VAL A 24 -20.07 -45.63 -11.49
N PHE A 25 -19.43 -45.08 -10.47
CA PHE A 25 -18.43 -45.77 -9.66
C PHE A 25 -18.86 -45.74 -8.20
N ILE A 26 -18.98 -46.97 -7.65
CA ILE A 26 -19.23 -47.21 -6.22
C ILE A 26 -17.98 -46.71 -5.46
N ARG A 27 -18.15 -45.70 -4.63
CA ARG A 27 -17.08 -45.16 -3.79
C ARG A 27 -17.11 -45.79 -2.41
N PRO A 28 -15.98 -46.33 -1.91
CA PRO A 28 -15.87 -46.60 -0.47
C PRO A 28 -15.84 -45.27 0.29
N LEU A 29 -16.60 -45.21 1.38
CA LEU A 29 -16.73 -44.10 2.27
C LEU A 29 -15.43 -43.90 3.05
N PHE A 30 -14.48 -43.13 2.52
CA PHE A 30 -13.34 -42.63 3.31
C PHE A 30 -13.78 -41.36 4.02
N LEU A 31 -13.98 -41.51 5.34
CA LEU A 31 -14.19 -40.40 6.24
C LEU A 31 -12.87 -39.61 6.34
N ILE A 32 -12.67 -38.58 5.46
CA ILE A 32 -11.56 -37.69 5.61
C ILE A 32 -11.93 -36.71 6.75
N LEU A 33 -11.34 -36.96 7.91
CA LEU A 33 -11.30 -36.00 9.00
C LEU A 33 -10.51 -34.76 8.51
N LEU A 34 -11.20 -33.74 8.00
CA LEU A 34 -10.63 -32.41 7.78
C LEU A 34 -10.28 -31.84 9.16
N VAL A 35 -9.06 -32.10 9.62
CA VAL A 35 -8.45 -31.31 10.68
C VAL A 35 -8.21 -29.92 10.08
N ALA A 36 -9.15 -29.03 10.29
CA ALA A 36 -8.95 -27.61 10.05
C ALA A 36 -7.80 -27.15 10.98
N TRP A 37 -6.61 -27.06 10.44
CA TRP A 37 -5.53 -26.34 11.08
C TRP A 37 -5.94 -24.85 11.05
N THR A 38 -6.67 -24.46 12.09
CA THR A 38 -6.79 -23.05 12.41
C THR A 38 -5.41 -22.59 12.89
N THR A 39 -4.58 -22.11 11.96
CA THR A 39 -3.45 -21.28 12.36
C THR A 39 -4.08 -20.12 13.14
N PRO A 40 -3.69 -19.89 14.40
CA PRO A 40 -4.11 -18.67 15.08
C PRO A 40 -3.62 -17.54 14.18
N ALA A 41 -4.54 -16.75 13.65
CA ALA A 41 -4.20 -15.43 13.11
C ALA A 41 -3.51 -14.74 14.28
N SER A 42 -2.19 -14.67 14.25
CA SER A 42 -1.41 -13.80 15.13
C SER A 42 -1.95 -12.42 14.84
N GLY A 43 -2.85 -11.93 15.70
CA GLY A 43 -3.35 -10.57 15.61
C GLY A 43 -2.13 -9.68 15.66
N GLN A 44 -1.70 -9.21 14.50
CA GLN A 44 -0.72 -8.17 14.41
C GLN A 44 -1.35 -6.97 15.10
N SER A 45 -0.69 -6.49 16.12
CA SER A 45 -1.20 -5.46 16.97
C SER A 45 -0.12 -4.40 17.01
N LEU A 46 -0.03 -3.47 16.19
CA LEU A 46 0.89 -2.30 16.23
C LEU A 46 1.62 -2.11 17.60
N ARG A 47 2.11 -3.21 18.17
CA ARG A 47 2.81 -3.28 19.46
C ARG A 47 4.28 -3.40 19.19
N GLY A 48 5.02 -2.37 19.60
CA GLY A 48 6.47 -2.45 19.61
C GLY A 48 6.99 -3.62 20.46
N SER A 49 8.05 -4.25 19.99
CA SER A 49 8.73 -5.33 20.68
C SER A 49 10.23 -5.29 20.35
N SER A 50 11.04 -5.97 21.19
CA SER A 50 12.46 -6.15 20.84
C SER A 50 12.64 -6.82 19.49
N LYS A 51 11.78 -7.77 19.12
CA LYS A 51 11.84 -8.45 17.82
C LYS A 51 11.55 -7.51 16.65
N SER A 52 10.61 -6.56 16.80
CA SER A 52 10.33 -5.53 15.81
C SER A 52 11.54 -4.62 15.61
N LEU A 53 12.17 -4.16 16.71
CA LEU A 53 13.41 -3.38 16.65
C LEU A 53 14.57 -4.18 16.03
N ASP A 54 14.73 -5.47 16.37
CA ASP A 54 15.74 -6.33 15.76
C ASP A 54 15.54 -6.46 14.25
N LEU A 55 14.29 -6.59 13.81
CA LEU A 55 13.96 -6.68 12.39
C LEU A 55 14.27 -5.37 11.65
N GLN A 56 13.87 -4.22 12.21
CA GLN A 56 14.16 -2.91 11.64
C GLN A 56 15.67 -2.68 11.47
N ASN A 57 16.47 -2.98 12.50
CA ASN A 57 17.91 -2.82 12.46
C ASN A 57 18.57 -3.80 11.47
N ARG A 58 18.12 -5.05 11.43
CA ARG A 58 18.58 -6.02 10.43
C ARG A 58 18.34 -5.55 9.00
N VAL A 59 17.15 -5.01 8.70
CA VAL A 59 16.87 -4.45 7.39
C VAL A 59 17.79 -3.26 7.09
N ALA A 60 18.05 -2.39 8.06
CA ALA A 60 19.00 -1.29 7.88
C ALA A 60 20.43 -1.81 7.57
N GLU A 61 20.87 -2.87 8.24
CA GLU A 61 22.17 -3.54 8.01
C GLU A 61 22.21 -4.22 6.63
N GLU A 62 21.16 -4.96 6.24
CA GLU A 62 21.06 -5.61 4.92
C GLU A 62 21.16 -4.62 3.76
N HIS A 63 20.76 -3.37 3.99
CA HIS A 63 20.86 -2.26 3.04
C HIS A 63 22.13 -1.42 3.18
N ASP A 64 23.04 -1.78 4.09
CA ASP A 64 24.23 -0.98 4.42
C ASP A 64 23.91 0.48 4.77
N PHE A 65 22.81 0.69 5.51
CA PHE A 65 22.38 2.04 5.87
C PHE A 65 23.20 2.61 7.02
N THR A 66 23.80 3.75 6.76
CA THR A 66 24.52 4.51 7.79
C THR A 66 23.55 5.10 8.82
N TYR A 67 23.83 4.91 10.10
CA TYR A 67 23.21 5.66 11.18
C TYR A 67 23.87 7.04 11.25
N ILE A 68 23.20 8.01 10.66
CA ILE A 68 23.70 9.38 10.54
C ILE A 68 23.82 9.98 11.94
N ASP A 69 25.00 10.45 12.28
CA ASP A 69 25.35 10.93 13.62
C ASP A 69 25.01 12.41 13.83
N THR A 70 25.37 13.29 12.88
CA THR A 70 25.26 14.74 13.03
C THR A 70 24.28 15.40 12.06
N PRO A 71 23.79 16.60 12.41
CA PRO A 71 22.95 17.41 11.51
C PRO A 71 23.60 17.72 10.15
N GLU A 72 24.90 18.00 10.12
CA GLU A 72 25.65 18.32 8.91
C GLU A 72 25.66 17.14 7.94
N ARG A 73 25.80 15.92 8.48
CA ARG A 73 25.78 14.71 7.65
C ARG A 73 24.42 14.43 7.06
N VAL A 74 23.30 14.85 7.67
CA VAL A 74 21.98 14.78 7.02
C VAL A 74 21.99 15.60 5.74
N GLY A 75 22.56 16.82 5.76
CA GLY A 75 22.74 17.66 4.58
C GLY A 75 23.63 17.02 3.51
N TYR A 76 24.72 16.39 3.93
CA TYR A 76 25.60 15.64 3.01
C TYR A 76 24.84 14.48 2.34
N PHE A 77 24.14 13.64 3.10
CA PHE A 77 23.36 12.52 2.55
C PHE A 77 22.27 13.00 1.57
N ALA A 78 21.64 14.14 1.87
CA ALA A 78 20.68 14.76 0.98
C ALA A 78 21.33 15.26 -0.33
N SER A 79 22.53 15.85 -0.25
CA SER A 79 23.26 16.31 -1.45
C SER A 79 23.71 15.15 -2.36
N GLN A 80 23.90 13.96 -1.80
CA GLN A 80 24.22 12.75 -2.55
C GLN A 80 22.97 12.04 -3.12
N GLY A 81 21.76 12.53 -2.82
CA GLY A 81 20.51 11.91 -3.26
C GLY A 81 20.12 10.65 -2.46
N TRP A 82 20.87 10.27 -1.42
CA TRP A 82 20.53 9.13 -0.55
C TRP A 82 19.38 9.42 0.40
N LEU A 83 19.15 10.69 0.70
CA LEU A 83 17.95 11.20 1.32
C LEU A 83 17.30 12.24 0.39
N VAL A 84 15.98 12.24 0.35
CA VAL A 84 15.20 13.23 -0.39
C VAL A 84 14.47 14.14 0.58
N ARG A 85 14.28 15.40 0.17
CA ARG A 85 13.48 16.35 0.95
C ARG A 85 12.01 15.98 0.83
N VAL A 86 11.35 15.81 1.96
CA VAL A 86 9.89 15.68 2.05
C VAL A 86 9.32 17.08 2.28
N SER A 87 8.36 17.49 1.46
CA SER A 87 7.72 18.81 1.56
C SER A 87 6.21 18.64 1.73
N PRO A 88 5.59 19.35 2.68
CA PRO A 88 4.15 19.25 2.90
C PRO A 88 3.36 19.64 1.64
N ASN A 89 2.16 19.08 1.51
CA ASN A 89 1.26 19.36 0.41
C ASN A 89 -0.20 19.38 0.92
N ARG A 90 -1.18 19.32 0.01
CA ARG A 90 -2.61 19.30 0.38
C ARG A 90 -3.04 18.08 1.19
N ASP A 91 -2.29 16.96 1.09
CA ASP A 91 -2.68 15.67 1.67
C ASP A 91 -2.01 15.41 3.03
N PHE A 92 -0.87 16.09 3.31
CA PHE A 92 -0.20 16.01 4.60
C PHE A 92 0.48 17.32 5.01
N GLN A 93 0.70 17.45 6.31
CA GLN A 93 1.45 18.55 6.92
C GLN A 93 2.54 18.00 7.83
N MET A 94 3.49 18.87 8.18
CA MET A 94 4.55 18.59 9.14
C MET A 94 4.38 19.41 10.41
N HIS A 95 4.64 18.79 11.54
CA HIS A 95 4.62 19.47 12.83
C HIS A 95 5.95 19.26 13.55
N ALA A 96 6.71 20.34 13.73
CA ALA A 96 8.00 20.37 14.44
C ALA A 96 9.05 19.37 13.92
N VAL A 97 9.06 19.10 12.61
CA VAL A 97 10.06 18.22 11.96
C VAL A 97 11.34 19.00 11.72
N SER A 98 12.41 18.68 12.47
CA SER A 98 13.70 19.39 12.38
C SER A 98 14.49 19.05 11.11
N PHE A 99 14.43 17.79 10.68
CA PHE A 99 15.13 17.29 9.49
C PHE A 99 14.12 16.67 8.53
N PRO A 100 13.54 17.45 7.60
CA PRO A 100 12.50 17.01 6.68
C PRO A 100 13.09 16.20 5.51
N PHE A 101 13.87 15.19 5.83
CA PHE A 101 14.51 14.31 4.87
C PHE A 101 14.21 12.85 5.21
N ALA A 102 14.11 12.02 4.18
CA ALA A 102 13.87 10.60 4.33
C ALA A 102 14.46 9.84 3.12
N ARG A 103 14.54 8.53 3.21
CA ARG A 103 14.84 7.71 2.03
C ARG A 103 13.74 7.84 0.97
N PRO A 104 14.07 7.68 -0.33
CA PRO A 104 13.08 7.83 -1.41
C PRO A 104 11.83 6.99 -1.20
N GLU A 105 11.96 5.76 -0.72
CA GLU A 105 10.83 4.84 -0.48
C GLU A 105 9.94 5.31 0.66
N VAL A 106 10.50 5.98 1.67
CA VAL A 106 9.72 6.59 2.76
C VAL A 106 8.93 7.79 2.24
N ALA A 107 9.54 8.63 1.39
CA ALA A 107 8.85 9.73 0.75
C ALA A 107 7.69 9.22 -0.12
N LEU A 108 7.92 8.18 -0.92
CA LEU A 108 6.89 7.51 -1.72
C LEU A 108 5.76 6.94 -0.84
N PHE A 109 6.10 6.32 0.29
CA PHE A 109 5.11 5.82 1.25
C PHE A 109 4.24 6.96 1.78
N ILE A 110 4.85 8.06 2.21
CA ILE A 110 4.14 9.24 2.72
C ILE A 110 3.17 9.80 1.68
N GLU A 111 3.61 9.99 0.44
CA GLU A 111 2.76 10.51 -0.64
C GLU A 111 1.56 9.60 -0.92
N ARG A 112 1.78 8.30 -0.96
CA ARG A 112 0.72 7.32 -1.24
C ARG A 112 -0.26 7.20 -0.08
N LEU A 113 0.25 7.10 1.15
CA LEU A 113 -0.57 6.97 2.34
C LEU A 113 -1.39 8.23 2.59
N SER A 114 -0.76 9.41 2.52
CA SER A 114 -1.43 10.69 2.81
C SER A 114 -2.57 10.98 1.83
N ARG A 115 -2.40 10.66 0.55
CA ARG A 115 -3.47 10.79 -0.46
C ARG A 115 -4.67 9.89 -0.14
N GLN A 116 -4.42 8.65 0.25
CA GLN A 116 -5.47 7.71 0.64
C GLN A 116 -6.14 8.14 1.96
N TYR A 117 -5.35 8.62 2.91
CA TYR A 117 -5.83 9.12 4.18
C TYR A 117 -6.72 10.35 4.00
N MET A 118 -6.29 11.33 3.18
CA MET A 118 -7.10 12.50 2.83
C MET A 118 -8.42 12.10 2.17
N ALA A 119 -8.39 11.13 1.25
CA ALA A 119 -9.60 10.66 0.58
C ALA A 119 -10.57 9.93 1.54
N ALA A 120 -10.06 9.20 2.52
CA ALA A 120 -10.85 8.44 3.48
C ALA A 120 -11.35 9.28 4.66
N CYS A 121 -10.56 10.28 5.09
CA CYS A 121 -10.76 11.01 6.34
C CYS A 121 -11.12 12.49 6.16
N GLY A 122 -10.84 13.09 5.01
CA GLY A 122 -11.05 14.52 4.78
C GLY A 122 -10.14 15.44 5.61
N GLU A 123 -9.06 14.90 6.21
CA GLU A 123 -8.09 15.65 6.98
C GLU A 123 -6.65 15.31 6.54
N GLN A 124 -5.73 16.25 6.75
CA GLN A 124 -4.32 16.03 6.43
C GLN A 124 -3.66 15.03 7.40
N LEU A 125 -2.83 14.14 6.84
CA LEU A 125 -1.92 13.32 7.66
C LEU A 125 -0.88 14.24 8.31
N VAL A 126 -0.52 14.00 9.58
CA VAL A 126 0.43 14.87 10.30
C VAL A 126 1.71 14.09 10.59
N ILE A 127 2.81 14.51 9.97
CA ILE A 127 4.15 13.97 10.19
C ILE A 127 4.80 14.73 11.35
N THR A 128 5.35 14.01 12.31
CA THR A 128 6.01 14.59 13.49
C THR A 128 7.50 14.30 13.56
N SER A 129 8.00 13.32 12.81
CA SER A 129 9.42 13.04 12.71
C SER A 129 9.77 12.32 11.40
N LEU A 130 10.97 12.56 10.91
CA LEU A 130 11.62 11.86 9.79
C LEU A 130 13.04 11.48 10.21
N THR A 131 14.06 11.76 9.38
CA THR A 131 15.46 11.54 9.75
C THR A 131 15.79 12.30 11.04
N ARG A 132 16.39 11.60 12.02
CA ARG A 132 16.92 12.19 13.24
C ARG A 132 18.34 11.69 13.44
N PRO A 133 19.37 12.52 13.29
CA PRO A 133 20.73 12.10 13.59
C PRO A 133 20.87 11.67 15.06
N THR A 134 21.83 10.78 15.37
CA THR A 134 21.97 10.20 16.72
C THR A 134 22.20 11.25 17.80
N GLU A 135 22.89 12.36 17.49
CA GLU A 135 23.08 13.48 18.41
C GLU A 135 21.79 14.27 18.72
N ARG A 136 20.75 14.09 17.93
CA ARG A 136 19.46 14.79 18.07
C ARG A 136 18.30 13.86 18.42
N GLN A 137 18.60 12.68 18.94
CA GLN A 137 17.57 11.80 19.48
C GLN A 137 16.98 12.38 20.76
N PRO A 138 15.63 12.33 20.93
CA PRO A 138 15.03 12.72 22.20
C PRO A 138 15.45 11.75 23.31
N ARG A 139 15.44 12.21 24.57
CA ARG A 139 15.92 11.44 25.75
C ARG A 139 15.21 10.09 25.95
N ASN A 140 13.98 9.96 25.44
CA ASN A 140 13.16 8.75 25.53
C ASN A 140 13.23 7.90 24.26
N ALA A 141 14.05 8.26 23.26
CA ALA A 141 14.24 7.43 22.09
C ALA A 141 14.99 6.15 22.46
N SER A 142 14.66 5.06 21.77
CA SER A 142 15.47 3.84 21.86
C SER A 142 16.86 4.10 21.25
N ASP A 143 17.89 3.54 21.87
CA ASP A 143 19.24 3.47 21.33
C ASP A 143 19.32 2.66 20.01
N ARG A 144 18.28 1.86 19.75
CA ARG A 144 18.07 1.05 18.54
C ARG A 144 17.13 1.71 17.53
N SER A 145 16.91 3.03 17.65
CA SER A 145 16.08 3.79 16.73
C SER A 145 16.67 3.79 15.32
N VAL A 146 15.83 3.52 14.31
CA VAL A 146 16.23 3.56 12.88
C VAL A 146 15.95 4.92 12.21
N HIS A 147 15.49 5.93 12.95
CA HIS A 147 15.38 7.30 12.42
C HIS A 147 16.70 7.86 11.88
N PRO A 148 17.88 7.55 12.47
CA PRO A 148 19.15 8.02 11.91
C PRO A 148 19.46 7.50 10.50
N THR A 149 18.85 6.39 10.08
CA THR A 149 19.06 5.82 8.75
C THR A 149 18.18 6.46 7.66
N GLY A 150 17.19 7.27 8.07
CA GLY A 150 16.20 7.86 7.18
C GLY A 150 15.08 6.93 6.72
N MET A 151 15.02 5.69 7.28
CA MET A 151 13.99 4.71 6.89
C MET A 151 12.71 4.76 7.74
N ALA A 152 12.61 5.69 8.69
CA ALA A 152 11.45 5.80 9.58
C ALA A 152 10.71 7.13 9.45
N VAL A 153 9.41 7.08 9.75
CA VAL A 153 8.51 8.24 9.86
C VAL A 153 7.62 8.09 11.09
N ASP A 154 7.40 9.18 11.81
CA ASP A 154 6.43 9.25 12.89
C ASP A 154 5.18 10.03 12.45
N LEU A 155 4.01 9.45 12.71
CA LEU A 155 2.71 10.04 12.39
C LEU A 155 1.92 10.32 13.65
N ARG A 156 1.34 11.52 13.75
CA ARG A 156 0.46 11.87 14.87
C ARG A 156 -0.82 11.06 14.84
N TYR A 157 -1.36 10.73 16.01
CA TYR A 157 -2.72 10.23 16.12
C TYR A 157 -3.73 11.29 15.71
N SER A 158 -4.70 10.91 14.89
CA SER A 158 -5.85 11.75 14.60
C SER A 158 -6.74 11.93 15.85
N GLY A 159 -7.34 13.11 16.00
CA GLY A 159 -8.43 13.33 16.96
C GLY A 159 -9.67 12.50 16.60
N ASN A 160 -9.88 12.21 15.32
CA ASN A 160 -11.00 11.41 14.83
C ASN A 160 -10.75 9.90 15.02
N ARG A 161 -11.58 9.25 15.82
CA ARG A 161 -11.49 7.80 16.08
C ARG A 161 -11.57 6.95 14.81
N ASN A 162 -12.43 7.30 13.87
CA ASN A 162 -12.62 6.51 12.64
C ASN A 162 -11.38 6.60 11.76
N CYS A 163 -10.74 7.77 11.68
CA CYS A 163 -9.49 7.96 10.95
C CYS A 163 -8.33 7.21 11.60
N ARG A 164 -8.26 7.17 12.93
CA ARG A 164 -7.29 6.31 13.63
C ARG A 164 -7.48 4.84 13.28
N LEU A 165 -8.71 4.33 13.34
CA LEU A 165 -9.01 2.93 13.01
C LEU A 165 -8.76 2.61 11.54
N TRP A 166 -8.97 3.56 10.64
CA TRP A 166 -8.62 3.40 9.23
C TRP A 166 -7.11 3.28 9.04
N LEU A 167 -6.36 4.20 9.65
CA LEU A 167 -4.90 4.22 9.56
C LEU A 167 -4.29 2.95 10.19
N GLU A 168 -4.76 2.55 11.37
CA GLU A 168 -4.29 1.34 12.06
C GLU A 168 -4.49 0.10 11.18
N ARG A 169 -5.66 -0.08 10.56
CA ARG A 169 -5.91 -1.19 9.62
C ARG A 169 -4.97 -1.17 8.41
N VAL A 170 -4.75 -0.01 7.81
CA VAL A 170 -3.82 0.11 6.68
C VAL A 170 -2.40 -0.25 7.08
N LEU A 171 -1.95 0.20 8.25
CA LEU A 171 -0.62 -0.14 8.77
C LEU A 171 -0.49 -1.63 9.09
N GLU A 172 -1.50 -2.23 9.71
CA GLU A 172 -1.55 -3.68 9.97
C GLU A 172 -1.53 -4.50 8.67
N ASP A 173 -2.31 -4.11 7.65
CA ASP A 173 -2.31 -4.78 6.34
C ASP A 173 -0.92 -4.70 5.66
N LEU A 174 -0.26 -3.54 5.72
CA LEU A 174 1.09 -3.37 5.17
C LEU A 174 2.15 -4.14 5.96
N GLU A 175 2.05 -4.18 7.28
CA GLU A 175 2.90 -4.99 8.14
C GLU A 175 2.76 -6.50 7.82
N GLN A 176 1.53 -6.98 7.56
CA GLN A 176 1.28 -8.36 7.10
C GLN A 176 1.98 -8.69 5.77
N THR A 177 2.11 -7.72 4.89
CA THR A 177 2.86 -7.89 3.64
C THR A 177 4.37 -7.75 3.83
N ARG A 178 4.84 -7.50 5.06
CA ARG A 178 6.26 -7.36 5.44
C ARG A 178 7.00 -6.26 4.68
N VAL A 179 6.31 -5.16 4.39
CA VAL A 179 6.91 -4.00 3.71
C VAL A 179 7.27 -2.88 4.68
N LEU A 180 6.85 -3.03 5.92
CA LEU A 180 7.14 -2.11 7.03
C LEU A 180 6.95 -2.80 8.40
N GLU A 181 7.44 -2.15 9.44
CA GLU A 181 7.06 -2.40 10.84
C GLU A 181 6.42 -1.12 11.39
N ALA A 182 5.28 -1.25 12.08
CA ALA A 182 4.58 -0.13 12.67
C ALA A 182 4.33 -0.34 14.17
N THR A 183 4.57 0.69 14.95
CA THR A 183 4.39 0.66 16.40
C THR A 183 3.53 1.83 16.85
N ARG A 184 2.52 1.53 17.67
CA ARG A 184 1.71 2.55 18.33
C ARG A 184 2.37 2.96 19.63
N GLU A 185 3.05 4.10 19.65
CA GLU A 185 3.66 4.67 20.83
C GLU A 185 2.69 5.52 21.65
N ARG A 186 2.88 5.59 22.97
CA ARG A 186 1.95 6.25 23.87
C ARG A 186 2.44 7.61 24.37
N TYR A 187 3.75 7.82 24.44
CA TYR A 187 4.36 8.99 25.08
C TYR A 187 5.52 9.57 24.24
N PRO A 188 5.25 10.63 23.43
CA PRO A 188 3.94 11.19 23.05
C PRO A 188 3.15 10.24 22.16
N PRO A 189 1.81 10.36 22.07
CA PRO A 189 1.00 9.47 21.22
C PRO A 189 1.29 9.67 19.73
N HIS A 190 1.88 8.66 19.08
CA HIS A 190 2.17 8.65 17.65
C HIS A 190 2.33 7.21 17.13
N TYR A 191 2.33 7.05 15.81
CA TYR A 191 2.75 5.82 15.14
C TYR A 191 4.19 5.99 14.68
N HIS A 192 5.08 5.13 15.15
CA HIS A 192 6.42 4.95 14.59
C HIS A 192 6.35 3.90 13.49
N ILE A 193 6.85 4.21 12.30
CA ILE A 193 6.77 3.34 11.12
C ILE A 193 8.15 3.27 10.47
N ALA A 194 8.74 2.08 10.42
CA ALA A 194 9.95 1.80 9.68
C ALA A 194 9.60 1.12 8.34
N ILE A 195 9.90 1.76 7.25
CA ILE A 195 9.62 1.27 5.89
C ILE A 195 10.81 0.44 5.42
N PHE A 196 10.55 -0.74 4.85
CA PHE A 196 11.56 -1.64 4.29
C PHE A 196 11.70 -1.35 2.78
N PRO A 197 12.81 -0.69 2.34
CA PRO A 197 12.86 -0.06 1.03
C PRO A 197 12.59 -1.00 -0.14
N ASN A 198 13.34 -2.08 -0.28
CA ASN A 198 13.18 -3.02 -1.39
C ASN A 198 11.82 -3.69 -1.38
N GLN A 199 11.34 -4.10 -0.21
CA GLN A 199 10.05 -4.75 -0.04
C GLN A 199 8.91 -3.79 -0.40
N TYR A 200 9.00 -2.53 0.04
CA TYR A 200 7.99 -1.52 -0.28
C TYR A 200 8.01 -1.13 -1.76
N ALA A 201 9.19 -0.95 -2.36
CA ALA A 201 9.33 -0.67 -3.78
C ALA A 201 8.71 -1.80 -4.64
N GLY A 202 9.03 -3.05 -4.34
CA GLY A 202 8.45 -4.21 -5.03
C GLY A 202 6.93 -4.31 -4.86
N TYR A 203 6.41 -4.02 -3.66
CA TYR A 203 4.98 -3.96 -3.40
C TYR A 203 4.29 -2.91 -4.28
N VAL A 204 4.85 -1.70 -4.36
CA VAL A 204 4.31 -0.62 -5.20
C VAL A 204 4.33 -1.01 -6.67
N GLU A 205 5.41 -1.62 -7.15
CA GLU A 205 5.51 -2.10 -8.54
C GLU A 205 4.42 -3.13 -8.89
N ILE A 206 4.19 -4.10 -7.99
CA ILE A 206 3.11 -5.08 -8.17
C ILE A 206 1.74 -4.39 -8.26
N LEU A 207 1.47 -3.41 -7.40
CA LEU A 207 0.22 -2.64 -7.46
C LEU A 207 0.09 -1.86 -8.77
N GLN A 208 1.17 -1.22 -9.24
CA GLN A 208 1.18 -0.49 -10.51
C GLN A 208 0.90 -1.41 -11.69
N ARG A 209 1.56 -2.58 -11.74
CA ARG A 209 1.31 -3.59 -12.78
C ARG A 209 -0.15 -4.07 -12.77
N ARG A 210 -0.72 -4.34 -11.59
CA ARG A 210 -2.13 -4.74 -11.46
C ARG A 210 -3.09 -3.63 -11.93
N THR A 211 -2.76 -2.37 -11.64
CA THR A 211 -3.55 -1.23 -12.10
C THR A 211 -3.42 -1.05 -13.60
N ALA A 212 -2.21 -1.15 -14.15
CA ALA A 212 -1.96 -1.07 -15.60
C ALA A 212 -2.71 -2.20 -16.35
N SER A 213 -2.62 -3.43 -15.87
CA SER A 213 -3.36 -4.56 -16.45
C SER A 213 -4.89 -4.40 -16.35
N ARG A 214 -5.36 -3.67 -15.35
CA ARG A 214 -6.79 -3.35 -15.16
C ARG A 214 -7.24 -2.18 -16.02
N SER A 215 -6.31 -1.29 -16.39
CA SER A 215 -6.51 -0.12 -17.25
C SER A 215 -6.07 -0.36 -18.71
N GLU A 216 -5.71 -1.58 -19.10
CA GLU A 216 -5.68 -1.93 -20.50
C GLU A 216 -7.10 -1.78 -21.05
N GLU A 217 -7.36 -0.59 -21.55
CA GLU A 217 -8.55 -0.29 -22.33
C GLU A 217 -8.53 -1.22 -23.55
N ILE A 218 -9.37 -2.24 -23.52
CA ILE A 218 -9.58 -3.08 -24.69
C ILE A 218 -10.33 -2.20 -25.70
N SER A 219 -9.60 -1.61 -26.64
CA SER A 219 -10.25 -0.90 -27.76
C SER A 219 -10.89 -1.94 -28.68
N TYR A 220 -12.19 -1.82 -28.88
CA TYR A 220 -12.94 -2.66 -29.81
C TYR A 220 -13.44 -1.81 -30.98
N THR A 221 -13.10 -2.21 -32.20
CA THR A 221 -13.67 -1.56 -33.41
C THR A 221 -15.07 -2.06 -33.67
N VAL A 222 -16.04 -1.18 -33.59
CA VAL A 222 -17.45 -1.48 -33.81
C VAL A 222 -17.65 -1.94 -35.28
N ARG A 223 -18.35 -3.06 -35.48
CA ARG A 223 -18.65 -3.63 -36.78
C ARG A 223 -20.13 -3.46 -37.09
N SER A 224 -20.47 -3.50 -38.39
CA SER A 224 -21.86 -3.50 -38.80
C SER A 224 -22.64 -4.65 -38.18
N GLY A 225 -23.78 -4.34 -37.52
CA GLY A 225 -24.58 -5.31 -36.76
C GLY A 225 -24.25 -5.42 -35.28
N ASP A 226 -23.20 -4.73 -34.78
CA ASP A 226 -22.93 -4.66 -33.34
C ASP A 226 -23.94 -3.74 -32.64
N SER A 227 -24.18 -4.06 -31.38
CA SER A 227 -24.90 -3.21 -30.44
C SER A 227 -24.12 -3.16 -29.11
N LEU A 228 -24.34 -2.15 -28.28
CA LEU A 228 -23.73 -2.11 -26.95
C LEU A 228 -24.01 -3.38 -26.15
N TRP A 229 -25.17 -4.00 -26.33
CA TRP A 229 -25.50 -5.25 -25.66
C TRP A 229 -24.67 -6.44 -26.16
N THR A 230 -24.50 -6.58 -27.50
CA THR A 230 -23.69 -7.67 -28.08
C THR A 230 -22.20 -7.53 -27.71
N ILE A 231 -21.71 -6.29 -27.73
CA ILE A 231 -20.32 -5.97 -27.31
C ILE A 231 -20.13 -6.26 -25.81
N ALA A 232 -21.03 -5.75 -24.95
CA ALA A 232 -21.00 -5.98 -23.52
C ALA A 232 -20.96 -7.48 -23.18
N ARG A 233 -21.86 -8.26 -23.80
CA ARG A 233 -21.89 -9.72 -23.58
C ARG A 233 -20.63 -10.43 -24.04
N ARG A 234 -20.08 -10.05 -25.21
CA ARG A 234 -18.83 -10.63 -25.75
C ARG A 234 -17.62 -10.38 -24.84
N HIS A 235 -17.58 -9.19 -24.24
CA HIS A 235 -16.46 -8.74 -23.42
C HIS A 235 -16.72 -8.83 -21.91
N GLN A 236 -17.79 -9.54 -21.50
CA GLN A 236 -18.13 -9.81 -20.09
C GLN A 236 -18.26 -8.54 -19.23
N THR A 237 -18.79 -7.48 -19.82
CA THR A 237 -19.10 -6.19 -19.18
C THR A 237 -20.59 -5.88 -19.30
N THR A 238 -21.04 -4.74 -18.81
CA THR A 238 -22.44 -4.27 -18.90
C THR A 238 -22.57 -3.13 -19.89
N VAL A 239 -23.80 -2.92 -20.40
CA VAL A 239 -24.10 -1.78 -21.28
C VAL A 239 -23.85 -0.45 -20.59
N ASP A 240 -24.13 -0.38 -19.27
CA ASP A 240 -23.93 0.85 -18.50
C ASP A 240 -22.45 1.16 -18.29
N GLU A 241 -21.61 0.15 -18.05
CA GLU A 241 -20.14 0.32 -18.00
C GLU A 241 -19.59 0.79 -19.36
N LEU A 242 -20.07 0.22 -20.48
CA LEU A 242 -19.66 0.68 -21.81
C LEU A 242 -20.09 2.14 -22.07
N ARG A 243 -21.31 2.51 -21.68
CA ARG A 243 -21.79 3.89 -21.81
C ARG A 243 -20.93 4.85 -21.00
N GLN A 244 -20.66 4.52 -19.73
CA GLN A 244 -19.86 5.35 -18.84
C GLN A 244 -18.43 5.52 -19.36
N ALA A 245 -17.79 4.42 -19.80
CA ALA A 245 -16.43 4.44 -20.32
C ALA A 245 -16.26 5.30 -21.59
N ASN A 246 -17.33 5.39 -22.41
CA ASN A 246 -17.28 6.08 -23.70
C ASN A 246 -18.08 7.41 -23.73
N GLY A 247 -18.62 7.86 -22.60
CA GLY A 247 -19.42 9.08 -22.51
C GLY A 247 -20.72 9.02 -23.35
N LEU A 248 -21.30 7.84 -23.53
CA LEU A 248 -22.50 7.65 -24.34
C LEU A 248 -23.77 7.89 -23.53
N HIS A 249 -24.65 8.76 -24.04
CA HIS A 249 -25.94 9.06 -23.40
C HIS A 249 -27.13 8.22 -23.98
N GLY A 250 -26.87 7.39 -24.97
CA GLY A 250 -27.87 6.54 -25.66
C GLY A 250 -27.39 5.11 -25.85
N SER A 251 -28.19 4.31 -26.58
CA SER A 251 -27.86 2.92 -26.95
C SER A 251 -27.33 2.78 -28.39
N THR A 252 -27.21 3.87 -29.12
CA THR A 252 -26.68 3.89 -30.48
C THR A 252 -25.18 4.08 -30.48
N ILE A 253 -24.46 3.29 -31.27
CA ILE A 253 -23.02 3.33 -31.52
C ILE A 253 -22.72 3.47 -33.00
#